data_0453571349db4dc39cf7fd22a35bc45d
#
_entry.id   0453571349db4dc39cf7fd22a35bc45d
#
_cell.length_a   1.000
_cell.length_b   1.000
_cell.length_c   1.000
_cell.angle_alpha   90.00
_cell.angle_beta   90.00
_cell.angle_gamma   90.00
#
_symmetry.space_group_name_H-M   'P 1'
#
loop_
_entity.id
_entity.type
_entity.pdbx_description
1 polymer ?
#
loop_
_entity_poly.entity_id
_entity_poly.type
_entity_poly.pdbx_seq_one_letter_code
_entity_poly.pdbx_strand_id
1 'polypeptide(L)'
;SFDVVVSEEHEDTLTIAKSDGGDYAEGTDYALDYNFTKGTVIITSLIADSPLTGTLTASFYEVDDSAIEDDDIIGGVTAGGEYSGLSSIALLYPEQFAVCNLIAAPGWSQSPAVYNAMLTASQKINGHWDAFVVADLPLVDSSAQAVDTITKAIAWKKNNAFTGERSKVYWPQGVDNLGNIYHLSTLAVVELMRADFSHN
;
A
#
# COMPACT_ATOMS: atom_id res chain seq x y z
N SER A 1 -4.96 -13.17 3.98
CA SER A 1 -4.69 -13.74 2.66
C SER A 1 -4.85 -12.60 1.67
N PHE A 2 -3.74 -12.07 1.20
CA PHE A 2 -3.76 -11.22 0.02
C PHE A 2 -3.66 -12.19 -1.15
N ASP A 3 -4.76 -12.41 -1.86
CA ASP A 3 -4.68 -12.95 -3.19
C ASP A 3 -4.02 -11.86 -4.04
N VAL A 4 -2.74 -12.04 -4.33
CA VAL A 4 -2.14 -11.34 -5.45
C VAL A 4 -2.86 -11.91 -6.66
N VAL A 5 -3.79 -11.14 -7.22
CA VAL A 5 -4.38 -11.48 -8.51
C VAL A 5 -3.28 -11.30 -9.54
N VAL A 6 -2.52 -12.37 -9.73
CA VAL A 6 -1.61 -12.50 -10.86
C VAL A 6 -2.54 -12.63 -12.07
N SER A 7 -2.42 -11.76 -13.06
CA SER A 7 -3.16 -11.92 -14.31
C SER A 7 -2.83 -13.29 -14.92
N GLU A 8 -3.77 -13.89 -15.64
CA GLU A 8 -3.60 -15.21 -16.29
C GLU A 8 -2.30 -15.32 -17.14
N GLU A 9 -1.66 -14.21 -17.48
CA GLU A 9 -0.38 -14.15 -18.19
C GLU A 9 0.86 -14.37 -17.28
N HIS A 10 0.69 -14.49 -15.95
CA HIS A 10 1.79 -14.54 -14.97
C HIS A 10 1.62 -15.68 -13.96
N GLU A 11 1.05 -16.81 -14.38
CA GLU A 11 0.78 -17.95 -13.48
C GLU A 11 2.03 -18.60 -12.88
N ASP A 12 3.21 -18.44 -13.51
CA ASP A 12 4.48 -18.99 -13.00
C ASP A 12 5.44 -17.87 -12.62
N THR A 13 5.27 -17.30 -11.42
CA THR A 13 6.08 -16.15 -10.99
C THR A 13 7.45 -16.51 -10.41
N LEU A 14 7.69 -17.78 -10.06
CA LEU A 14 8.97 -18.22 -9.53
C LEU A 14 9.48 -19.44 -10.29
N THR A 15 10.61 -19.29 -10.97
CA THR A 15 11.32 -20.39 -11.61
C THR A 15 12.70 -20.58 -10.97
N ILE A 16 13.15 -21.84 -10.85
CA ILE A 16 14.46 -22.18 -10.31
C ILE A 16 15.29 -22.86 -11.37
N ALA A 17 16.35 -22.19 -11.80
CA ALA A 17 17.29 -22.71 -12.78
C ALA A 17 18.48 -23.41 -12.12
N LYS A 18 18.99 -24.46 -12.78
CA LYS A 18 20.22 -25.15 -12.42
C LYS A 18 21.44 -24.37 -12.91
N SER A 19 22.56 -24.53 -12.22
CA SER A 19 23.82 -23.89 -12.60
C SER A 19 24.41 -24.44 -13.91
N ASP A 20 23.99 -25.62 -14.34
CA ASP A 20 24.47 -26.32 -15.55
C ASP A 20 23.56 -26.16 -16.78
N GLY A 21 22.52 -25.36 -16.64
CA GLY A 21 21.53 -25.07 -17.69
C GLY A 21 20.39 -26.08 -17.70
N GLY A 22 19.23 -25.62 -17.33
CA GLY A 22 17.99 -26.38 -17.22
C GLY A 22 17.20 -25.88 -16.01
N ASP A 23 15.91 -26.16 -15.99
CA ASP A 23 15.05 -25.73 -14.91
C ASP A 23 14.65 -26.91 -14.02
N TYR A 24 14.39 -26.62 -12.75
CA TYR A 24 13.71 -27.52 -11.87
C TYR A 24 12.19 -27.35 -12.05
N ALA A 25 11.44 -28.45 -11.92
CA ALA A 25 9.99 -28.43 -12.05
C ALA A 25 9.33 -28.35 -10.67
N GLU A 26 8.49 -27.35 -10.46
CA GLU A 26 7.65 -27.25 -9.26
C GLU A 26 6.71 -28.45 -9.15
N GLY A 27 6.47 -28.91 -7.92
CA GLY A 27 5.66 -30.10 -7.63
C GLY A 27 6.35 -31.44 -7.89
N THR A 28 7.50 -31.46 -8.61
CA THR A 28 8.29 -32.65 -8.89
C THR A 28 9.66 -32.56 -8.22
N ASP A 29 10.38 -31.51 -8.45
CA ASP A 29 11.73 -31.31 -7.96
C ASP A 29 11.74 -30.47 -6.69
N TYR A 30 10.82 -29.53 -6.57
CA TYR A 30 10.67 -28.67 -5.38
C TYR A 30 9.21 -28.30 -5.13
N ALA A 31 8.96 -27.85 -3.90
CA ALA A 31 7.69 -27.23 -3.50
C ALA A 31 7.94 -25.82 -2.95
N LEU A 32 6.99 -24.93 -3.17
CA LEU A 32 6.98 -23.58 -2.65
C LEU A 32 6.02 -23.48 -1.47
N ASP A 33 6.46 -22.82 -0.40
CA ASP A 33 5.62 -22.43 0.73
C ASP A 33 5.82 -20.92 1.00
N TYR A 34 4.73 -20.17 0.99
CA TYR A 34 4.75 -18.72 1.13
C TYR A 34 4.50 -18.31 2.57
N ASN A 35 5.47 -17.65 3.16
CA ASN A 35 5.30 -17.04 4.47
C ASN A 35 4.97 -15.54 4.31
N PHE A 36 3.70 -15.23 4.16
CA PHE A 36 3.21 -13.86 3.97
C PHE A 36 3.49 -12.94 5.16
N THR A 37 3.61 -13.49 6.37
CA THR A 37 3.93 -12.69 7.57
C THR A 37 5.36 -12.15 7.53
N LYS A 38 6.28 -12.92 6.94
CA LYS A 38 7.70 -12.56 6.84
C LYS A 38 8.09 -12.04 5.46
N GLY A 39 7.20 -12.10 4.48
CA GLY A 39 7.52 -11.77 3.08
C GLY A 39 8.59 -12.68 2.50
N THR A 40 8.57 -13.98 2.86
CA THR A 40 9.58 -14.95 2.41
C THR A 40 8.93 -16.14 1.74
N VAL A 41 9.62 -16.70 0.75
CA VAL A 41 9.26 -17.98 0.12
C VAL A 41 10.24 -19.06 0.60
N ILE A 42 9.70 -20.18 1.01
CA ILE A 42 10.47 -21.36 1.43
C ILE A 42 10.46 -22.34 0.28
N ILE A 43 11.63 -22.66 -0.23
CA ILE A 43 11.80 -23.64 -1.30
C ILE A 43 12.25 -24.97 -0.65
N THR A 44 11.43 -26.00 -0.77
CA THR A 44 11.73 -27.33 -0.23
C THR A 44 12.01 -28.30 -1.37
N SER A 45 13.19 -28.95 -1.35
CA SER A 45 13.51 -30.00 -2.32
C SER A 45 12.62 -31.23 -2.12
N LEU A 46 12.05 -31.74 -3.20
CA LEU A 46 11.29 -32.99 -3.23
C LEU A 46 12.13 -34.16 -3.76
N ILE A 47 13.35 -33.90 -4.26
CA ILE A 47 14.24 -34.92 -4.80
C ILE A 47 14.86 -35.68 -3.64
N ALA A 48 14.51 -36.99 -3.55
CA ALA A 48 15.12 -37.91 -2.59
C ALA A 48 16.58 -38.08 -2.93
N ASP A 49 17.50 -38.23 -2.09
CA ASP A 49 18.93 -38.53 -2.27
C ASP A 49 19.78 -37.46 -3.06
N SER A 50 19.16 -36.47 -3.68
CA SER A 50 19.87 -35.43 -4.42
C SER A 50 19.22 -34.07 -4.18
N PRO A 51 19.48 -33.43 -3.05
CA PRO A 51 18.89 -32.14 -2.75
C PRO A 51 19.35 -31.11 -3.80
N LEU A 52 18.54 -30.06 -3.98
CA LEU A 52 18.91 -28.91 -4.81
C LEU A 52 20.31 -28.41 -4.42
N THR A 53 21.29 -28.61 -5.29
CA THR A 53 22.69 -28.31 -5.00
C THR A 53 23.29 -27.36 -6.03
N GLY A 54 24.35 -26.67 -5.65
CA GLY A 54 25.02 -25.69 -6.48
C GLY A 54 24.41 -24.28 -6.35
N THR A 55 24.78 -23.42 -7.28
CA THR A 55 24.17 -22.08 -7.37
C THR A 55 22.82 -22.20 -8.05
N LEU A 56 21.77 -21.84 -7.33
CA LEU A 56 20.41 -21.79 -7.87
C LEU A 56 20.09 -20.33 -8.24
N THR A 57 19.48 -20.15 -9.39
CA THR A 57 18.97 -18.84 -9.81
C THR A 57 17.44 -18.88 -9.69
N ALA A 58 16.89 -18.02 -8.86
CA ALA A 58 15.45 -17.81 -8.78
C ALA A 58 15.08 -16.57 -9.59
N SER A 59 14.11 -16.72 -10.49
CA SER A 59 13.51 -15.63 -11.25
C SER A 59 12.05 -15.49 -10.82
N PHE A 60 11.65 -14.28 -10.49
CA PHE A 60 10.28 -13.99 -10.05
C PHE A 60 9.88 -12.59 -10.46
N TYR A 61 8.58 -12.36 -10.50
CA TYR A 61 8.02 -11.03 -10.69
C TYR A 61 7.69 -10.42 -9.33
N GLU A 62 8.01 -9.16 -9.16
CA GLU A 62 7.59 -8.37 -8.01
C GLU A 62 6.79 -7.16 -8.48
N VAL A 63 5.95 -6.64 -7.60
CA VAL A 63 5.27 -5.39 -7.88
C VAL A 63 6.30 -4.27 -7.85
N ASP A 64 6.48 -3.60 -8.97
CA ASP A 64 7.32 -2.39 -9.05
C ASP A 64 6.47 -1.18 -8.60
N ASP A 65 6.59 -0.82 -7.34
CA ASP A 65 5.92 0.34 -6.77
C ASP A 65 6.60 1.67 -7.16
N SER A 66 7.82 1.61 -7.71
CA SER A 66 8.53 2.80 -8.19
C SER A 66 7.91 3.44 -9.43
N ALA A 67 7.09 2.68 -10.16
CA ALA A 67 6.35 3.15 -11.32
C ALA A 67 5.05 3.90 -10.95
N ILE A 68 4.61 3.81 -9.69
CA ILE A 68 3.41 4.49 -9.21
C ILE A 68 3.79 5.92 -8.80
N GLU A 69 3.04 6.90 -9.27
CA GLU A 69 3.24 8.30 -8.98
C GLU A 69 2.04 8.90 -8.21
N ASP A 70 2.22 10.10 -7.68
CA ASP A 70 1.13 10.83 -7.00
C ASP A 70 -0.13 10.95 -7.87
N ASP A 71 0.05 11.13 -9.18
CA ASP A 71 -1.05 11.27 -10.14
C ASP A 71 -1.89 9.98 -10.25
N ASP A 72 -1.29 8.80 -10.06
CA ASP A 72 -2.03 7.53 -10.06
C ASP A 72 -2.95 7.42 -8.84
N ILE A 73 -2.46 7.90 -7.69
CA ILE A 73 -3.26 7.94 -6.45
C ILE A 73 -4.35 9.00 -6.53
N ILE A 74 -4.03 10.18 -7.03
CA ILE A 74 -4.99 11.28 -7.22
C ILE A 74 -6.06 10.86 -8.22
N GLY A 75 -5.62 10.29 -9.33
CA GLY A 75 -6.49 9.83 -10.39
C GLY A 75 -7.27 10.94 -11.07
N GLY A 76 -8.34 10.56 -11.71
CA GLY A 76 -9.20 11.49 -12.43
C GLY A 76 -10.37 10.80 -13.12
N VAL A 77 -11.01 11.55 -14.01
CA VAL A 77 -12.07 11.03 -14.89
C VAL A 77 -11.63 11.21 -16.32
N THR A 78 -11.55 10.12 -17.06
CA THR A 78 -11.18 10.16 -18.48
C THR A 78 -12.29 10.77 -19.33
N ALA A 79 -11.97 11.15 -20.57
CA ALA A 79 -12.98 11.61 -21.53
C ALA A 79 -14.04 10.52 -21.84
N GLY A 80 -13.72 9.24 -21.62
CA GLY A 80 -14.64 8.11 -21.72
C GLY A 80 -15.56 7.92 -20.51
N GLY A 81 -15.33 8.69 -19.42
CA GLY A 81 -16.10 8.58 -18.17
C GLY A 81 -15.56 7.52 -17.20
N GLU A 82 -14.36 7.01 -17.42
CA GLU A 82 -13.72 6.08 -16.50
C GLU A 82 -13.08 6.83 -15.34
N TYR A 83 -13.28 6.33 -14.13
CA TYR A 83 -12.75 6.89 -12.90
C TYR A 83 -11.50 6.14 -12.45
N SER A 84 -10.50 6.85 -11.92
CA SER A 84 -9.29 6.29 -11.35
C SER A 84 -8.91 6.99 -10.05
N GLY A 85 -8.07 6.33 -9.23
CA GLY A 85 -7.57 6.88 -7.98
C GLY A 85 -8.66 7.38 -7.04
N LEU A 86 -8.43 8.50 -6.37
CA LEU A 86 -9.38 9.11 -5.42
C LEU A 86 -10.71 9.51 -6.08
N SER A 87 -10.75 9.76 -7.38
CA SER A 87 -11.98 10.09 -8.09
C SER A 87 -12.99 8.95 -8.06
N SER A 88 -12.54 7.69 -7.93
CA SER A 88 -13.41 6.50 -7.82
C SER A 88 -14.29 6.51 -6.59
N ILE A 89 -14.00 7.34 -5.57
CA ILE A 89 -14.85 7.51 -4.38
C ILE A 89 -16.28 7.91 -4.76
N ALA A 90 -16.44 8.67 -5.85
CA ALA A 90 -17.76 9.08 -6.33
C ALA A 90 -18.65 7.91 -6.79
N LEU A 91 -18.05 6.76 -7.13
CA LEU A 91 -18.76 5.56 -7.58
C LEU A 91 -19.26 4.68 -6.41
N LEU A 92 -18.75 4.87 -5.20
CA LEU A 92 -19.08 4.03 -4.05
C LEU A 92 -20.59 3.99 -3.75
N TYR A 93 -21.26 5.13 -3.76
CA TYR A 93 -22.69 5.16 -3.49
C TYR A 93 -23.53 4.66 -4.67
N PRO A 94 -23.31 5.13 -5.92
CA PRO A 94 -24.10 4.64 -7.06
C PRO A 94 -23.97 3.13 -7.31
N GLU A 95 -22.79 2.56 -7.09
CA GLU A 95 -22.52 1.16 -7.42
C GLU A 95 -22.68 0.20 -6.24
N GLN A 96 -22.32 0.65 -5.04
CA GLN A 96 -22.23 -0.21 -3.85
C GLN A 96 -23.18 0.20 -2.74
N PHE A 97 -23.92 1.31 -2.88
CA PHE A 97 -24.74 1.92 -1.82
C PHE A 97 -23.94 2.19 -0.53
N ALA A 98 -22.63 2.39 -0.66
CA ALA A 98 -21.73 2.66 0.45
C ALA A 98 -21.35 4.14 0.50
N VAL A 99 -21.28 4.69 1.71
CA VAL A 99 -20.83 6.07 1.95
C VAL A 99 -19.40 6.06 2.44
N CYS A 100 -18.53 6.85 1.80
CA CYS A 100 -17.16 7.02 2.23
C CYS A 100 -17.12 7.98 3.43
N ASN A 101 -16.78 7.48 4.60
CA ASN A 101 -16.65 8.28 5.83
C ASN A 101 -15.19 8.62 6.16
N LEU A 102 -14.24 7.85 5.63
CA LEU A 102 -12.83 7.96 5.96
C LEU A 102 -11.98 7.75 4.71
N ILE A 103 -11.01 8.62 4.49
CA ILE A 103 -10.04 8.54 3.38
C ILE A 103 -8.64 8.48 3.96
N ALA A 104 -7.88 7.46 3.57
CA ALA A 104 -6.47 7.31 3.91
C ALA A 104 -5.70 6.80 2.69
N ALA A 105 -4.47 7.27 2.53
CA ALA A 105 -3.53 6.80 1.51
C ALA A 105 -2.15 6.58 2.18
N PRO A 106 -1.98 5.50 2.97
CA PRO A 106 -0.73 5.22 3.66
C PRO A 106 0.43 5.08 2.66
N GLY A 107 1.57 5.71 2.96
CA GLY A 107 2.71 5.75 2.06
C GLY A 107 2.65 6.88 1.01
N TRP A 108 1.47 7.40 0.70
CA TRP A 108 1.26 8.45 -0.32
C TRP A 108 0.77 9.76 0.27
N SER A 109 -0.01 9.71 1.34
CA SER A 109 -0.60 10.91 1.98
C SER A 109 0.41 11.91 2.51
N GLN A 110 1.68 11.57 2.57
CA GLN A 110 2.80 12.46 2.91
C GLN A 110 3.16 13.43 1.76
N SER A 111 2.72 13.16 0.54
CA SER A 111 2.81 14.12 -0.56
C SER A 111 1.78 15.22 -0.38
N PRO A 112 2.18 16.52 -0.46
CA PRO A 112 1.23 17.63 -0.40
C PRO A 112 0.18 17.59 -1.53
N ALA A 113 0.52 17.06 -2.70
CA ALA A 113 -0.39 16.92 -3.83
C ALA A 113 -1.50 15.90 -3.49
N VAL A 114 -1.11 14.71 -3.04
CA VAL A 114 -2.04 13.64 -2.63
C VAL A 114 -2.90 14.10 -1.46
N TYR A 115 -2.30 14.71 -0.43
CA TYR A 115 -3.05 15.21 0.72
C TYR A 115 -4.14 16.23 0.33
N ASN A 116 -3.80 17.19 -0.53
CA ASN A 116 -4.77 18.16 -1.02
C ASN A 116 -5.87 17.52 -1.88
N ALA A 117 -5.52 16.52 -2.69
CA ALA A 117 -6.49 15.74 -3.45
C ALA A 117 -7.44 14.96 -2.53
N MET A 118 -6.92 14.34 -1.46
CA MET A 118 -7.74 13.68 -0.43
C MET A 118 -8.71 14.65 0.24
N LEU A 119 -8.24 15.86 0.60
CA LEU A 119 -9.11 16.91 1.16
C LEU A 119 -10.20 17.32 0.18
N THR A 120 -9.87 17.43 -1.09
CA THR A 120 -10.84 17.77 -2.14
C THR A 120 -11.87 16.67 -2.32
N ALA A 121 -11.40 15.41 -2.43
CA ALA A 121 -12.26 14.24 -2.59
C ALA A 121 -13.14 13.98 -1.36
N SER A 122 -12.74 14.45 -0.18
CA SER A 122 -13.50 14.28 1.07
C SER A 122 -14.71 15.21 1.21
N GLN A 123 -14.83 16.22 0.35
CA GLN A 123 -15.86 17.25 0.48
C GLN A 123 -17.04 16.99 -0.46
N LYS A 124 -18.24 17.05 0.07
CA LYS A 124 -19.48 16.94 -0.71
C LYS A 124 -19.52 15.74 -1.67
N ILE A 125 -19.07 14.59 -1.21
CA ILE A 125 -19.12 13.35 -1.99
C ILE A 125 -20.56 13.13 -2.46
N ASN A 126 -20.74 13.00 -3.77
CA ASN A 126 -22.04 12.93 -4.45
C ASN A 126 -23.01 14.07 -4.06
N GLY A 127 -22.46 15.24 -3.66
CA GLY A 127 -23.22 16.42 -3.27
C GLY A 127 -23.80 16.39 -1.84
N HIS A 128 -23.58 15.34 -1.06
CA HIS A 128 -24.24 15.10 0.22
C HIS A 128 -23.32 14.87 1.41
N TRP A 129 -22.27 14.06 1.24
CA TRP A 129 -21.49 13.57 2.36
C TRP A 129 -20.08 14.20 2.42
N ASP A 130 -19.56 14.32 3.62
CA ASP A 130 -18.17 14.69 3.87
C ASP A 130 -17.46 13.54 4.57
N ALA A 131 -16.26 13.19 4.10
CA ALA A 131 -15.39 12.23 4.74
C ALA A 131 -14.35 12.91 5.64
N PHE A 132 -13.73 12.14 6.51
CA PHE A 132 -12.59 12.55 7.31
C PHE A 132 -11.29 12.03 6.68
N VAL A 133 -10.25 12.85 6.63
CA VAL A 133 -8.97 12.51 6.04
C VAL A 133 -7.96 12.12 7.11
N VAL A 134 -7.28 11.01 6.92
CA VAL A 134 -6.19 10.56 7.78
C VAL A 134 -4.91 10.49 6.94
N ALA A 135 -3.88 11.21 7.36
CA ALA A 135 -2.65 11.33 6.59
C ALA A 135 -1.41 11.19 7.48
N ASP A 136 -0.26 10.91 6.88
CA ASP A 136 1.03 10.86 7.53
C ASP A 136 1.92 12.03 7.09
N LEU A 137 2.87 12.40 7.94
CA LEU A 137 3.99 13.26 7.55
C LEU A 137 5.18 12.39 7.16
N PRO A 138 6.03 12.87 6.25
CA PRO A 138 7.22 12.13 5.84
C PRO A 138 8.27 12.09 6.95
N LEU A 139 9.14 11.07 6.93
CA LEU A 139 10.35 11.01 7.73
C LEU A 139 11.53 11.71 7.05
N VAL A 140 11.44 11.87 5.73
CA VAL A 140 12.41 12.57 4.90
C VAL A 140 11.62 13.45 3.93
N ASP A 141 11.98 14.69 3.79
CA ASP A 141 11.31 15.61 2.86
C ASP A 141 11.81 15.44 1.41
N SER A 142 11.19 16.14 0.49
CA SER A 142 11.54 16.10 -0.94
C SER A 142 12.96 16.60 -1.26
N SER A 143 13.63 17.24 -0.31
CA SER A 143 15.02 17.70 -0.41
C SER A 143 15.98 16.74 0.30
N ALA A 144 15.56 15.52 0.61
CA ALA A 144 16.30 14.50 1.36
C ALA A 144 16.72 14.95 2.78
N GLN A 145 15.99 15.92 3.38
CA GLN A 145 16.23 16.36 4.74
C GLN A 145 15.39 15.55 5.72
N ALA A 146 16.04 15.07 6.79
CA ALA A 146 15.36 14.27 7.80
C ALA A 146 14.33 15.11 8.59
N VAL A 147 13.12 14.57 8.69
CA VAL A 147 12.04 15.05 9.55
C VAL A 147 12.00 14.14 10.79
N ASP A 148 13.01 14.23 11.62
CA ASP A 148 13.33 13.30 12.71
C ASP A 148 12.98 13.81 14.10
N THR A 149 12.45 15.04 14.22
CA THR A 149 12.02 15.65 15.47
C THR A 149 10.63 16.24 15.37
N ILE A 150 9.92 16.31 16.50
CA ILE A 150 8.58 16.93 16.58
C ILE A 150 8.61 18.36 16.04
N THR A 151 9.68 19.13 16.34
CA THR A 151 9.82 20.50 15.89
C THR A 151 9.90 20.58 14.36
N LYS A 152 10.68 19.68 13.73
CA LYS A 152 10.76 19.61 12.26
C LYS A 152 9.45 19.14 11.64
N ALA A 153 8.78 18.14 12.24
CA ALA A 153 7.49 17.65 11.78
C ALA A 153 6.42 18.75 11.81
N ILE A 154 6.35 19.53 12.89
CA ILE A 154 5.42 20.68 12.99
C ILE A 154 5.75 21.75 11.95
N ALA A 155 7.03 22.07 11.77
CA ALA A 155 7.48 23.04 10.78
C ALA A 155 7.15 22.58 9.36
N TRP A 156 7.43 21.31 9.04
CA TRP A 156 7.13 20.70 7.75
C TRP A 156 5.61 20.72 7.48
N LYS A 157 4.80 20.27 8.44
CA LYS A 157 3.34 20.31 8.39
C LYS A 157 2.81 21.69 8.03
N LYS A 158 3.33 22.72 8.70
CA LYS A 158 2.91 24.12 8.50
C LYS A 158 3.33 24.63 7.13
N ASN A 159 4.57 24.35 6.72
CA ASN A 159 5.13 24.84 5.47
C ASN A 159 4.45 24.21 4.24
N ASN A 160 3.94 22.98 4.39
CA ASN A 160 3.27 22.23 3.33
C ASN A 160 1.74 22.25 3.46
N ALA A 161 1.18 23.13 4.28
CA ALA A 161 -0.25 23.37 4.43
C ALA A 161 -1.09 22.13 4.83
N PHE A 162 -0.55 21.23 5.64
CA PHE A 162 -1.31 20.11 6.20
C PHE A 162 -2.24 20.57 7.33
N THR A 163 -3.22 21.39 6.99
CA THR A 163 -4.09 22.13 7.95
C THR A 163 -5.58 21.94 7.69
N GLY A 164 -5.99 20.90 6.95
CA GLY A 164 -7.40 20.63 6.68
C GLY A 164 -8.21 20.44 7.97
N GLU A 165 -9.35 21.13 8.11
CA GLU A 165 -10.19 21.09 9.30
C GLU A 165 -10.75 19.68 9.57
N ARG A 166 -11.08 18.95 8.50
CA ARG A 166 -11.59 17.58 8.58
C ARG A 166 -10.48 16.55 8.31
N SER A 167 -9.30 16.80 8.88
CA SER A 167 -8.18 15.88 8.74
C SER A 167 -7.40 15.71 10.03
N LYS A 168 -6.77 14.55 10.17
CA LYS A 168 -5.80 14.28 11.22
C LYS A 168 -4.52 13.75 10.61
N VAL A 169 -3.41 14.33 11.06
CA VAL A 169 -2.09 14.03 10.52
C VAL A 169 -1.25 13.37 11.60
N TYR A 170 -0.55 12.31 11.23
CA TYR A 170 0.23 11.46 12.12
C TYR A 170 1.73 11.53 11.80
N TRP A 171 2.52 11.35 12.81
CA TRP A 171 3.97 11.24 12.77
C TRP A 171 4.49 10.71 14.11
N PRO A 172 5.56 9.90 14.18
CA PRO A 172 6.29 9.24 13.08
C PRO A 172 5.58 7.96 12.61
N GLN A 173 6.33 6.99 12.09
CA GLN A 173 5.82 5.63 11.84
C GLN A 173 5.75 4.84 13.15
N GLY A 174 4.89 3.83 13.19
CA GLY A 174 4.78 2.87 14.28
C GLY A 174 5.56 1.59 13.99
N VAL A 175 6.03 0.93 15.04
CA VAL A 175 6.70 -0.37 14.95
C VAL A 175 5.96 -1.36 15.86
N ASP A 176 5.63 -2.53 15.35
CA ASP A 176 5.02 -3.59 16.16
C ASP A 176 6.08 -4.40 16.92
N ASN A 177 5.63 -5.36 17.72
CA ASN A 177 6.50 -6.24 18.52
C ASN A 177 7.28 -7.26 17.67
N LEU A 178 6.99 -7.38 16.38
CA LEU A 178 7.71 -8.21 15.41
C LEU A 178 8.74 -7.41 14.61
N GLY A 179 8.78 -6.07 14.80
CA GLY A 179 9.67 -5.17 14.08
C GLY A 179 9.12 -4.65 12.76
N ASN A 180 7.85 -4.94 12.43
CA ASN A 180 7.23 -4.40 11.23
C ASN A 180 6.93 -2.92 11.40
N ILE A 181 7.18 -2.14 10.35
CA ILE A 181 6.99 -0.69 10.33
C ILE A 181 5.68 -0.38 9.63
N TYR A 182 4.86 0.47 10.24
CA TYR A 182 3.57 0.89 9.71
C TYR A 182 3.45 2.41 9.69
N HIS A 183 2.76 2.92 8.68
CA HIS A 183 2.26 4.28 8.73
C HIS A 183 1.21 4.41 9.85
N LEU A 184 1.32 5.43 10.70
CA LEU A 184 0.39 5.61 11.81
C LEU A 184 -1.04 5.88 11.34
N SER A 185 -1.22 6.43 10.14
CA SER A 185 -2.55 6.56 9.53
C SER A 185 -3.25 5.20 9.39
N THR A 186 -2.52 4.15 8.99
CA THR A 186 -3.06 2.78 8.90
C THR A 186 -3.59 2.29 10.25
N LEU A 187 -2.80 2.45 11.30
CA LEU A 187 -3.20 2.04 12.65
C LEU A 187 -4.39 2.87 13.15
N ALA A 188 -4.39 4.17 12.85
CA ALA A 188 -5.47 5.06 13.22
C ALA A 188 -6.79 4.69 12.53
N VAL A 189 -6.76 4.32 11.25
CA VAL A 189 -7.94 3.83 10.53
C VAL A 189 -8.52 2.61 11.22
N VAL A 190 -7.69 1.62 11.55
CA VAL A 190 -8.14 0.40 12.26
C VAL A 190 -8.80 0.73 13.58
N GLU A 191 -8.21 1.62 14.39
CA GLU A 191 -8.78 1.99 15.69
C GLU A 191 -10.05 2.83 15.55
N LEU A 192 -10.12 3.73 14.57
CA LEU A 192 -11.34 4.50 14.30
C LEU A 192 -12.49 3.58 13.87
N MET A 193 -12.22 2.60 12.99
CA MET A 193 -13.21 1.61 12.56
C MET A 193 -13.68 0.72 13.73
N ARG A 194 -12.76 0.31 14.61
CA ARG A 194 -13.11 -0.45 15.81
C ARG A 194 -13.99 0.34 16.76
N ALA A 195 -13.66 1.61 16.99
CA ALA A 195 -14.43 2.49 17.85
C ALA A 195 -15.84 2.70 17.30
N ASP A 196 -15.97 2.93 15.99
CA ASP A 196 -17.25 3.11 15.32
C ASP A 196 -18.12 1.84 15.43
N PHE A 197 -17.54 0.68 15.13
CA PHE A 197 -18.21 -0.62 15.25
C PHE A 197 -18.67 -0.93 16.69
N SER A 198 -17.91 -0.49 17.70
CA SER A 198 -18.25 -0.75 19.10
C SER A 198 -19.33 0.17 19.66
N HIS A 199 -19.64 1.28 18.97
CA HIS A 199 -20.61 2.30 19.44
C HIS A 199 -21.89 2.35 18.60
N ASN A 200 -21.97 1.59 17.51
CA ASN A 200 -23.13 1.35 16.70
C ASN A 200 -23.75 -0.03 17.01
#